data_c61154bad7ece00b11616690e739d731
#
_entry.id   c61154bad7ece00b11616690e739d731
#
_cell.length_a   1.000
_cell.length_b   1.000
_cell.length_c   1.000
_cell.angle_alpha   90.00
_cell.angle_beta   90.00
_cell.angle_gamma   90.00
#
_symmetry.space_group_name_H-M   'P 1'
#
loop_
_entity.id
_entity.type
_entity.pdbx_description
1 polymer ?
#
loop_
_entity_poly.entity_id
_entity_poly.type
_entity_poly.pdbx_seq_one_letter_code
_entity_poly.pdbx_strand_id
1 'polypeptide(L)'
;MRDILLWLMRPFMRFWVASVESELDSVPRPRDIPQVHAPGADSDRILIVGSGPAVGWGVLSHDLSLPGALARAVSARTGRGAMVDVIPDPKMLASTALRFLDDARLWRYDAVVLMVGINDAIGLTGTRAWKRHMSALLGHVEDASSQTTSVFIVGIPPIRSLRVFDAIIGSIAERHGHVLNRVTVGLLGSFERSTFVPFSPVPVPVPNRYRSTEEYRAWADLIVDAVVAPLSKYSSVDRVPTRASFAEVSLKEETDRQRAVDDLGIAGTPPEERFDRIVELARRTFHAKAAMFSVVDNDRQWHKSRSGIDLQEMPREGSACAVTITEAGAFVVPNTLDDVRFASHPLVVGDARVRFYAGFPVEAPTGERIGALCILDDQPREPGSVDEALLREFAMLLQAELWKGVNLPA
;
A
#
# COMPACT_ATOMS: atom_id res chain seq x y z
N MET A 1 -18.75 -5.25 37.91
CA MET A 1 -18.77 -6.72 38.09
C MET A 1 -18.20 -7.43 36.85
N ARG A 2 -18.63 -7.11 35.62
CA ARG A 2 -18.15 -7.75 34.38
C ARG A 2 -16.65 -7.52 34.11
N ASP A 3 -16.13 -6.31 34.29
CA ASP A 3 -14.71 -5.99 34.06
C ASP A 3 -13.78 -6.69 35.05
N ILE A 4 -14.24 -6.93 36.30
CA ILE A 4 -13.48 -7.68 37.30
C ILE A 4 -13.37 -9.16 36.91
N LEU A 5 -14.46 -9.77 36.41
CA LEU A 5 -14.44 -11.14 35.95
C LEU A 5 -13.52 -11.31 34.72
N LEU A 6 -13.55 -10.38 33.77
CA LEU A 6 -12.65 -10.37 32.63
C LEU A 6 -11.19 -10.23 33.09
N TRP A 7 -10.90 -9.40 34.07
CA TRP A 7 -9.57 -9.23 34.62
C TRP A 7 -9.03 -10.53 35.27
N LEU A 8 -9.86 -11.26 35.98
CA LEU A 8 -9.50 -12.57 36.57
C LEU A 8 -9.24 -13.64 35.50
N MET A 9 -9.87 -13.55 34.34
CA MET A 9 -9.68 -14.52 33.25
C MET A 9 -8.41 -14.27 32.40
N ARG A 10 -7.82 -13.06 32.45
CA ARG A 10 -6.64 -12.69 31.64
C ARG A 10 -5.44 -13.62 31.78
N PRO A 11 -5.04 -14.08 32.99
CA PRO A 11 -3.91 -15.01 33.09
C PRO A 11 -4.16 -16.32 32.34
N PHE A 12 -5.39 -16.85 32.40
CA PHE A 12 -5.77 -18.08 31.69
C PHE A 12 -5.73 -17.87 30.16
N MET A 13 -6.20 -16.72 29.69
CA MET A 13 -6.12 -16.38 28.27
C MET A 13 -4.67 -16.28 27.80
N ARG A 14 -3.80 -15.64 28.58
CA ARG A 14 -2.35 -15.55 28.26
C ARG A 14 -1.69 -16.92 28.20
N PHE A 15 -1.96 -17.78 29.18
CA PHE A 15 -1.43 -19.14 29.20
C PHE A 15 -1.91 -19.92 27.98
N TRP A 16 -3.19 -19.82 27.65
CA TRP A 16 -3.75 -20.48 26.49
C TRP A 16 -3.14 -19.99 25.16
N VAL A 17 -3.00 -18.67 24.99
CA VAL A 17 -2.33 -18.10 23.81
C VAL A 17 -0.91 -18.64 23.69
N ALA A 18 -0.14 -18.62 24.78
CA ALA A 18 1.22 -19.16 24.79
C ALA A 18 1.27 -20.65 24.42
N SER A 19 0.25 -21.43 24.80
CA SER A 19 0.19 -22.86 24.43
C SER A 19 -0.07 -23.14 22.95
N VAL A 20 -0.68 -22.20 22.24
CA VAL A 20 -0.96 -22.32 20.79
C VAL A 20 -0.01 -21.49 19.92
N GLU A 21 0.87 -20.68 20.53
CA GLU A 21 1.77 -19.78 19.80
C GLU A 21 2.73 -20.55 18.89
N SER A 22 3.28 -21.66 19.35
CA SER A 22 4.19 -22.51 18.54
C SER A 22 3.47 -23.15 17.33
N GLU A 23 2.18 -23.46 17.45
CA GLU A 23 1.39 -23.96 16.33
C GLU A 23 1.12 -22.84 15.33
N LEU A 24 0.80 -21.63 15.79
CA LEU A 24 0.62 -20.44 14.94
C LEU A 24 1.91 -20.06 14.22
N ASP A 25 3.06 -20.11 14.88
CA ASP A 25 4.34 -19.76 14.26
C ASP A 25 4.76 -20.75 13.15
N SER A 26 4.23 -21.96 13.16
CA SER A 26 4.42 -22.94 12.10
C SER A 26 3.55 -22.71 10.86
N VAL A 27 2.52 -21.85 10.96
CA VAL A 27 1.62 -21.54 9.85
C VAL A 27 2.35 -20.69 8.80
N PRO A 28 2.32 -21.09 7.51
CA PRO A 28 2.89 -20.27 6.45
C PRO A 28 2.33 -18.85 6.45
N ARG A 29 3.19 -17.88 6.18
CA ARG A 29 2.87 -16.45 6.05
C ARG A 29 3.59 -15.86 4.84
N PRO A 30 3.04 -14.82 4.19
CA PRO A 30 3.76 -14.05 3.18
C PRO A 30 5.10 -13.54 3.72
N ARG A 31 6.12 -13.60 2.86
CA ARG A 31 7.47 -13.04 3.10
C ARG A 31 7.90 -12.14 1.96
N ASP A 32 7.03 -11.95 1.00
CA ASP A 32 7.17 -11.01 -0.09
C ASP A 32 6.85 -9.59 0.40
N ILE A 33 7.07 -8.63 -0.48
CA ILE A 33 6.78 -7.21 -0.21
C ILE A 33 5.30 -7.05 0.15
N PRO A 34 4.99 -6.30 1.23
CA PRO A 34 3.62 -6.12 1.70
C PRO A 34 2.83 -5.12 0.83
N GLN A 35 2.91 -5.29 -0.48
CA GLN A 35 2.23 -4.50 -1.49
C GLN A 35 1.75 -5.40 -2.62
N VAL A 36 0.52 -5.21 -3.04
CA VAL A 36 -0.09 -5.92 -4.16
C VAL A 36 -0.85 -4.95 -5.04
N HIS A 37 -0.93 -5.24 -6.32
CA HIS A 37 -1.69 -4.43 -7.25
C HIS A 37 -2.51 -5.28 -8.22
N ALA A 38 -3.61 -4.68 -8.68
CA ALA A 38 -4.37 -5.16 -9.82
C ALA A 38 -4.27 -4.12 -10.94
N PRO A 39 -3.99 -4.54 -12.19
CA PRO A 39 -3.76 -3.63 -13.29
C PRO A 39 -5.02 -2.80 -13.63
N GLY A 40 -4.81 -1.63 -14.19
CA GLY A 40 -5.85 -0.70 -14.62
C GLY A 40 -5.37 0.75 -14.54
N ALA A 41 -6.00 1.63 -15.30
CA ALA A 41 -5.73 3.07 -15.23
C ALA A 41 -6.27 3.66 -13.91
N ASP A 42 -5.77 4.82 -13.50
CA ASP A 42 -6.24 5.58 -12.34
C ASP A 42 -6.41 4.74 -11.07
N SER A 43 -5.33 4.15 -10.61
CA SER A 43 -5.36 3.15 -9.53
C SER A 43 -5.80 3.72 -8.19
N ASP A 44 -6.77 3.06 -7.58
CA ASP A 44 -7.15 3.29 -6.19
C ASP A 44 -6.04 2.79 -5.24
N ARG A 45 -5.65 3.61 -4.28
CA ARG A 45 -4.64 3.27 -3.26
C ARG A 45 -5.32 2.94 -1.94
N ILE A 46 -5.11 1.73 -1.47
CA ILE A 46 -5.73 1.20 -0.26
C ILE A 46 -4.65 0.76 0.71
N LEU A 47 -4.76 1.16 1.98
CA LEU A 47 -3.91 0.67 3.05
C LEU A 47 -4.70 -0.28 3.95
N ILE A 48 -4.19 -1.49 4.16
CA ILE A 48 -4.69 -2.42 5.19
C ILE A 48 -3.75 -2.37 6.38
N VAL A 49 -4.28 -2.13 7.57
CA VAL A 49 -3.49 -2.11 8.82
C VAL A 49 -4.10 -3.08 9.80
N GLY A 50 -3.32 -4.01 10.33
CA GLY A 50 -3.87 -4.85 11.37
C GLY A 50 -3.28 -6.23 11.57
N SER A 51 -4.04 -7.04 12.25
CA SER A 51 -3.76 -8.44 12.59
C SER A 51 -4.77 -9.40 11.95
N GLY A 52 -4.68 -10.67 12.27
CA GLY A 52 -5.61 -11.69 11.78
C GLY A 52 -5.58 -11.82 10.26
N PRO A 53 -6.67 -11.47 9.54
CA PRO A 53 -6.72 -11.60 8.08
C PRO A 53 -5.68 -10.78 7.33
N ALA A 54 -5.22 -9.65 7.88
CA ALA A 54 -4.19 -8.80 7.27
C ALA A 54 -2.82 -9.50 7.20
N VAL A 55 -2.55 -10.46 8.09
CA VAL A 55 -1.26 -11.17 8.18
C VAL A 55 -1.05 -12.18 7.05
N GLY A 56 -2.11 -12.66 6.40
CA GLY A 56 -1.99 -13.64 5.32
C GLY A 56 -1.67 -15.06 5.78
N TRP A 57 -2.20 -15.49 6.91
CA TRP A 57 -2.02 -16.86 7.42
C TRP A 57 -2.43 -17.93 6.40
N GLY A 58 -1.60 -18.96 6.20
CA GLY A 58 -1.89 -20.11 5.36
C GLY A 58 -1.49 -19.98 3.89
N VAL A 59 -0.98 -18.82 3.47
CA VAL A 59 -0.51 -18.56 2.09
C VAL A 59 0.91 -18.00 2.09
N LEU A 60 1.60 -18.09 0.95
CA LEU A 60 3.02 -17.76 0.84
C LEU A 60 3.30 -16.36 0.26
N SER A 61 2.28 -15.68 -0.26
CA SER A 61 2.43 -14.33 -0.82
C SER A 61 1.25 -13.45 -0.46
N HIS A 62 1.48 -12.13 -0.45
CA HIS A 62 0.43 -11.14 -0.25
C HIS A 62 -0.59 -11.16 -1.39
N ASP A 63 -0.18 -11.54 -2.60
CA ASP A 63 -1.09 -11.68 -3.73
C ASP A 63 -2.14 -12.80 -3.53
N LEU A 64 -1.78 -13.88 -2.83
CA LEU A 64 -2.69 -14.98 -2.50
C LEU A 64 -3.53 -14.73 -1.24
N SER A 65 -3.23 -13.69 -0.49
CA SER A 65 -3.91 -13.31 0.75
C SER A 65 -4.96 -12.22 0.53
N LEU A 66 -5.44 -11.62 1.62
CA LEU A 66 -6.50 -10.61 1.57
C LEU A 66 -6.13 -9.37 0.72
N PRO A 67 -4.91 -8.79 0.79
CA PRO A 67 -4.53 -7.65 -0.05
C PRO A 67 -4.72 -7.94 -1.55
N GLY A 68 -4.21 -9.08 -2.03
CA GLY A 68 -4.36 -9.43 -3.44
C GLY A 68 -5.78 -9.73 -3.86
N ALA A 69 -6.55 -10.40 -3.00
CA ALA A 69 -7.97 -10.62 -3.25
C ALA A 69 -8.74 -9.30 -3.32
N LEU A 70 -8.44 -8.35 -2.39
CA LEU A 70 -9.08 -7.03 -2.36
C LEU A 70 -8.69 -6.19 -3.58
N ALA A 71 -7.42 -6.17 -3.96
CA ALA A 71 -6.95 -5.44 -5.15
C ALA A 71 -7.73 -5.89 -6.40
N ARG A 72 -7.81 -7.19 -6.63
CA ARG A 72 -8.56 -7.76 -7.77
C ARG A 72 -10.07 -7.45 -7.69
N ALA A 73 -10.67 -7.55 -6.51
CA ALA A 73 -12.09 -7.27 -6.32
C ALA A 73 -12.43 -5.79 -6.56
N VAL A 74 -11.60 -4.87 -6.06
CA VAL A 74 -11.75 -3.42 -6.29
C VAL A 74 -11.59 -3.10 -7.77
N SER A 75 -10.51 -3.58 -8.41
CA SER A 75 -10.27 -3.34 -9.84
C SER A 75 -11.44 -3.88 -10.69
N ALA A 76 -11.93 -5.07 -10.42
CA ALA A 76 -13.06 -5.66 -11.14
C ALA A 76 -14.37 -4.85 -10.99
N ARG A 77 -14.59 -4.20 -9.82
CA ARG A 77 -15.81 -3.42 -9.55
C ARG A 77 -15.73 -1.98 -10.02
N THR A 78 -14.55 -1.37 -9.96
CA THR A 78 -14.34 0.04 -10.32
C THR A 78 -13.97 0.21 -11.80
N GLY A 79 -13.44 -0.82 -12.44
CA GLY A 79 -12.82 -0.72 -13.77
C GLY A 79 -11.48 0.02 -13.78
N ARG A 80 -10.97 0.40 -12.59
CA ARG A 80 -9.68 1.07 -12.40
C ARG A 80 -8.64 0.09 -11.87
N GLY A 81 -7.35 0.48 -11.89
CA GLY A 81 -6.34 -0.25 -11.16
C GLY A 81 -6.57 -0.18 -9.64
N ALA A 82 -5.95 -1.08 -8.88
CA ALA A 82 -5.95 -1.00 -7.43
C ALA A 82 -4.56 -1.37 -6.89
N MET A 83 -4.05 -0.56 -5.98
CA MET A 83 -2.82 -0.81 -5.23
C MET A 83 -3.20 -0.99 -3.76
N VAL A 84 -2.80 -2.10 -3.17
CA VAL A 84 -3.09 -2.40 -1.77
C VAL A 84 -1.78 -2.61 -1.03
N ASP A 85 -1.46 -1.67 -0.15
CA ASP A 85 -0.36 -1.77 0.79
C ASP A 85 -0.87 -2.41 2.08
N VAL A 86 -0.03 -3.16 2.78
CA VAL A 86 -0.42 -3.75 4.05
C VAL A 86 0.64 -3.51 5.12
N ILE A 87 0.18 -3.15 6.31
CA ILE A 87 0.99 -3.09 7.55
C ILE A 87 0.47 -4.20 8.46
N PRO A 88 1.01 -5.42 8.33
CA PRO A 88 0.56 -6.57 9.10
C PRO A 88 1.40 -6.75 10.34
N ASP A 89 0.76 -6.97 11.48
CA ASP A 89 1.43 -7.45 12.69
C ASP A 89 0.56 -8.51 13.37
N PRO A 90 1.05 -9.76 13.53
CA PRO A 90 0.31 -10.83 14.19
C PRO A 90 -0.14 -10.50 15.61
N LYS A 91 0.59 -9.62 16.29
CA LYS A 91 0.38 -9.23 17.71
C LYS A 91 -0.21 -7.84 17.86
N MET A 92 -0.59 -7.16 16.76
CA MET A 92 -1.13 -5.80 16.80
C MET A 92 -2.37 -5.72 17.70
N LEU A 93 -2.34 -4.76 18.62
CA LEU A 93 -3.44 -4.33 19.48
C LEU A 93 -3.89 -2.92 19.07
N ALA A 94 -5.11 -2.55 19.39
CA ALA A 94 -5.56 -1.17 19.19
C ALA A 94 -4.67 -0.14 19.92
N SER A 95 -4.08 -0.53 21.06
CA SER A 95 -3.16 0.32 21.82
C SER A 95 -1.79 0.50 21.19
N THR A 96 -1.37 -0.38 20.29
CA THR A 96 -0.06 -0.34 19.63
C THR A 96 -0.16 0.06 18.16
N ALA A 97 -1.34 0.02 17.56
CA ALA A 97 -1.57 0.27 16.15
C ALA A 97 -1.01 1.62 15.66
N LEU A 98 -1.10 2.68 16.49
CA LEU A 98 -0.57 4.00 16.17
C LEU A 98 0.92 3.97 15.82
N ARG A 99 1.72 3.17 16.51
CA ARG A 99 3.18 3.10 16.30
C ARG A 99 3.53 2.63 14.89
N PHE A 100 2.67 1.82 14.29
CA PHE A 100 2.85 1.34 12.92
C PHE A 100 2.43 2.36 11.87
N LEU A 101 1.75 3.43 12.29
CA LEU A 101 1.27 4.51 11.41
C LEU A 101 2.13 5.76 11.49
N ASP A 102 3.08 5.84 12.42
CA ASP A 102 3.92 7.03 12.63
C ASP A 102 4.69 7.42 11.34
N ASP A 103 5.16 6.42 10.58
CA ASP A 103 5.87 6.62 9.30
C ASP A 103 4.96 6.45 8.07
N ALA A 104 3.69 6.07 8.26
CA ALA A 104 2.77 5.86 7.17
C ALA A 104 2.23 7.19 6.63
N ARG A 105 2.38 7.40 5.33
CA ARG A 105 1.87 8.60 4.64
C ARG A 105 0.39 8.43 4.33
N LEU A 106 -0.46 8.53 5.36
CA LEU A 106 -1.90 8.24 5.27
C LEU A 106 -2.63 9.09 4.23
N TRP A 107 -2.15 10.30 3.95
CA TRP A 107 -2.71 11.18 2.94
C TRP A 107 -2.62 10.65 1.48
N ARG A 108 -1.78 9.63 1.24
CA ARG A 108 -1.61 8.98 -0.07
C ARG A 108 -2.74 8.02 -0.43
N TYR A 109 -3.49 7.57 0.56
CA TYR A 109 -4.46 6.50 0.38
C TYR A 109 -5.87 7.06 0.18
N ASP A 110 -6.60 6.44 -0.72
CA ASP A 110 -8.01 6.71 -0.97
C ASP A 110 -8.90 6.00 0.05
N ALA A 111 -8.40 4.87 0.57
CA ALA A 111 -9.05 4.12 1.62
C ALA A 111 -8.04 3.56 2.62
N VAL A 112 -8.39 3.58 3.91
CA VAL A 112 -7.66 2.91 4.99
C VAL A 112 -8.57 1.87 5.62
N VAL A 113 -8.14 0.61 5.63
CA VAL A 113 -8.87 -0.54 6.16
C VAL A 113 -8.22 -1.01 7.45
N LEU A 114 -8.86 -0.78 8.58
CA LEU A 114 -8.36 -1.15 9.90
C LEU A 114 -8.91 -2.53 10.30
N MET A 115 -8.00 -3.48 10.52
CA MET A 115 -8.30 -4.86 10.93
C MET A 115 -7.69 -5.15 12.30
N VAL A 116 -8.07 -4.36 13.29
CA VAL A 116 -7.57 -4.48 14.67
C VAL A 116 -8.63 -5.06 15.60
N GLY A 117 -8.20 -5.68 16.70
CA GLY A 117 -9.07 -6.10 17.78
C GLY A 117 -9.17 -7.59 18.03
N ILE A 118 -8.66 -8.47 17.14
CA ILE A 118 -8.65 -9.91 17.41
C ILE A 118 -7.78 -10.23 18.65
N ASN A 119 -6.60 -9.61 18.76
CA ASN A 119 -5.72 -9.76 19.91
C ASN A 119 -6.28 -9.07 21.16
N ASP A 120 -7.01 -7.96 21.00
CA ASP A 120 -7.74 -7.29 22.07
C ASP A 120 -8.87 -8.17 22.63
N ALA A 121 -9.60 -8.85 21.74
CA ALA A 121 -10.65 -9.78 22.13
C ALA A 121 -10.09 -11.00 22.87
N ILE A 122 -9.01 -11.58 22.37
CA ILE A 122 -8.28 -12.70 23.01
C ILE A 122 -7.67 -12.26 24.35
N GLY A 123 -7.06 -11.06 24.39
CA GLY A 123 -6.46 -10.49 25.60
C GLY A 123 -7.49 -9.91 26.59
N LEU A 124 -8.77 -9.97 26.29
CA LEU A 124 -9.88 -9.41 27.09
C LEU A 124 -9.64 -7.94 27.43
N THR A 125 -9.28 -7.12 26.45
CA THR A 125 -9.12 -5.67 26.62
C THR A 125 -10.42 -5.06 27.15
N GLY A 126 -10.36 -4.30 28.24
CA GLY A 126 -11.56 -3.68 28.83
C GLY A 126 -12.20 -2.66 27.88
N THR A 127 -13.53 -2.57 27.91
CA THR A 127 -14.29 -1.73 26.97
C THR A 127 -13.94 -0.23 27.03
N ARG A 128 -13.57 0.28 28.23
CA ARG A 128 -13.11 1.68 28.38
C ARG A 128 -11.75 1.90 27.73
N ALA A 129 -10.82 0.97 27.89
CA ALA A 129 -9.51 1.03 27.24
C ALA A 129 -9.65 0.90 25.72
N TRP A 130 -10.45 -0.05 25.26
CA TRP A 130 -10.78 -0.21 23.85
C TRP A 130 -11.34 1.07 23.24
N LYS A 131 -12.37 1.67 23.87
CA LYS A 131 -12.95 2.94 23.42
C LYS A 131 -11.87 4.01 23.26
N ARG A 132 -11.01 4.19 24.27
CA ARG A 132 -9.95 5.20 24.25
C ARG A 132 -8.95 4.96 23.11
N HIS A 133 -8.47 3.69 22.96
CA HIS A 133 -7.47 3.37 21.93
C HIS A 133 -8.05 3.49 20.52
N MET A 134 -9.27 3.01 20.30
CA MET A 134 -9.94 3.15 19.00
C MET A 134 -10.24 4.62 18.67
N SER A 135 -10.67 5.43 19.65
CA SER A 135 -10.87 6.87 19.40
C SER A 135 -9.56 7.57 19.02
N ALA A 136 -8.45 7.23 19.69
CA ALA A 136 -7.15 7.80 19.36
C ALA A 136 -6.67 7.35 17.96
N LEU A 137 -6.85 6.05 17.65
CA LEU A 137 -6.48 5.51 16.33
C LEU A 137 -7.29 6.16 15.19
N LEU A 138 -8.61 6.24 15.34
CA LEU A 138 -9.48 6.83 14.33
C LEU A 138 -9.22 8.32 14.16
N GLY A 139 -9.03 9.06 15.27
CA GLY A 139 -8.67 10.47 15.22
C GLY A 139 -7.37 10.69 14.45
N HIS A 140 -6.31 9.93 14.78
CA HIS A 140 -5.04 10.03 14.07
C HIS A 140 -5.18 9.71 12.57
N VAL A 141 -5.91 8.65 12.22
CA VAL A 141 -6.09 8.27 10.80
C VAL A 141 -6.86 9.35 10.05
N GLU A 142 -7.93 9.91 10.63
CA GLU A 142 -8.69 10.99 9.97
C GLU A 142 -7.87 12.29 9.89
N ASP A 143 -7.08 12.63 10.91
CA ASP A 143 -6.27 13.86 10.92
C ASP A 143 -5.10 13.79 9.93
N ALA A 144 -4.44 12.63 9.82
CA ALA A 144 -3.26 12.44 8.99
C ALA A 144 -3.57 12.05 7.52
N SER A 145 -4.81 11.71 7.21
CA SER A 145 -5.24 11.33 5.86
C SER A 145 -5.88 12.51 5.11
N SER A 146 -6.00 12.37 3.78
CA SER A 146 -6.72 13.35 2.94
C SER A 146 -8.20 13.44 3.34
N GLN A 147 -8.82 14.58 3.12
CA GLN A 147 -10.27 14.78 3.34
C GLN A 147 -11.15 13.87 2.46
N THR A 148 -10.57 13.34 1.37
CA THR A 148 -11.23 12.37 0.48
C THR A 148 -11.00 10.92 0.89
N THR A 149 -10.08 10.66 1.81
CA THR A 149 -9.76 9.31 2.29
C THR A 149 -10.92 8.76 3.13
N SER A 150 -11.38 7.58 2.78
CA SER A 150 -12.40 6.85 3.55
C SER A 150 -11.76 5.84 4.48
N VAL A 151 -12.24 5.74 5.72
CA VAL A 151 -11.71 4.84 6.75
C VAL A 151 -12.70 3.72 7.02
N PHE A 152 -12.26 2.48 6.91
CA PHE A 152 -13.09 1.29 7.11
C PHE A 152 -12.58 0.50 8.31
N ILE A 153 -13.44 0.29 9.29
CA ILE A 153 -13.13 -0.55 10.45
C ILE A 153 -13.81 -1.90 10.25
N VAL A 154 -13.01 -2.90 9.93
CA VAL A 154 -13.49 -4.26 9.76
C VAL A 154 -13.75 -4.86 11.13
N GLY A 155 -14.95 -5.39 11.31
CA GLY A 155 -15.36 -6.01 12.55
C GLY A 155 -14.46 -7.20 12.93
N ILE A 156 -14.27 -7.41 14.24
CA ILE A 156 -13.51 -8.56 14.74
C ILE A 156 -14.22 -9.83 14.26
N PRO A 157 -13.52 -10.71 13.51
CA PRO A 157 -14.11 -11.93 12.97
C PRO A 157 -14.45 -12.96 14.07
N PRO A 158 -15.24 -13.98 13.75
CA PRO A 158 -15.44 -15.13 14.64
C PRO A 158 -14.09 -15.79 14.95
N ILE A 159 -13.64 -15.73 16.20
CA ILE A 159 -12.30 -16.19 16.63
C ILE A 159 -12.19 -17.71 16.48
N ARG A 160 -13.26 -18.44 16.76
CA ARG A 160 -13.32 -19.89 16.62
C ARG A 160 -13.27 -20.39 15.17
N SER A 161 -13.31 -19.50 14.20
CA SER A 161 -13.12 -19.87 12.78
C SER A 161 -11.73 -20.43 12.49
N LEU A 162 -10.73 -20.17 13.34
CA LEU A 162 -9.44 -20.85 13.32
C LEU A 162 -9.48 -22.06 14.27
N ARG A 163 -9.08 -23.24 13.77
CA ARG A 163 -9.12 -24.48 14.55
C ARG A 163 -8.34 -24.42 15.85
N VAL A 164 -7.21 -23.75 15.86
CA VAL A 164 -6.39 -23.52 17.09
C VAL A 164 -7.14 -22.76 18.18
N PHE A 165 -8.15 -21.98 17.80
CA PHE A 165 -9.01 -21.22 18.70
C PHE A 165 -10.40 -21.84 18.91
N ASP A 166 -10.67 -23.01 18.30
CA ASP A 166 -11.97 -23.71 18.48
C ASP A 166 -12.01 -24.49 19.78
N ALA A 167 -11.99 -23.75 20.88
CA ALA A 167 -12.10 -24.25 22.24
C ALA A 167 -13.11 -23.42 23.05
N ILE A 168 -13.48 -23.93 24.24
CA ILE A 168 -14.36 -23.20 25.18
C ILE A 168 -13.81 -21.80 25.48
N ILE A 169 -12.49 -21.69 25.64
CA ILE A 169 -11.81 -20.41 25.88
C ILE A 169 -11.95 -19.46 24.69
N GLY A 170 -11.87 -19.98 23.45
CA GLY A 170 -12.12 -19.21 22.23
C GLY A 170 -13.53 -18.63 22.18
N SER A 171 -14.54 -19.30 22.74
CA SER A 171 -15.89 -18.76 22.87
C SER A 171 -15.99 -17.54 23.77
N ILE A 172 -15.12 -17.43 24.77
CA ILE A 172 -15.04 -16.24 25.65
C ILE A 172 -14.48 -15.06 24.85
N ALA A 173 -13.38 -15.27 24.13
CA ALA A 173 -12.78 -14.26 23.28
C ALA A 173 -13.74 -13.79 22.18
N GLU A 174 -14.48 -14.72 21.54
CA GLU A 174 -15.46 -14.40 20.50
C GLU A 174 -16.62 -13.55 21.04
N ARG A 175 -17.20 -13.92 22.17
CA ARG A 175 -18.25 -13.11 22.83
C ARG A 175 -17.74 -11.73 23.22
N HIS A 176 -16.47 -11.66 23.65
CA HIS A 176 -15.83 -10.38 23.95
C HIS A 176 -15.63 -9.55 22.69
N GLY A 177 -15.18 -10.15 21.58
CA GLY A 177 -15.07 -9.51 20.27
C GLY A 177 -16.38 -8.85 19.81
N HIS A 178 -17.51 -9.54 19.97
CA HIS A 178 -18.83 -8.94 19.69
C HIS A 178 -19.15 -7.73 20.56
N VAL A 179 -18.64 -7.70 21.81
CA VAL A 179 -18.80 -6.52 22.66
C VAL A 179 -17.94 -5.37 22.19
N LEU A 180 -16.68 -5.65 21.81
CA LEU A 180 -15.78 -4.63 21.27
C LEU A 180 -16.34 -4.07 19.96
N ASN A 181 -16.85 -4.90 19.05
CA ASN A 181 -17.52 -4.46 17.82
C ASN A 181 -18.68 -3.49 18.12
N ARG A 182 -19.54 -3.78 19.10
CA ARG A 182 -20.62 -2.86 19.49
C ARG A 182 -20.11 -1.54 20.04
N VAL A 183 -19.02 -1.55 20.80
CA VAL A 183 -18.36 -0.33 21.29
C VAL A 183 -17.83 0.47 20.11
N THR A 184 -17.20 -0.17 19.13
CA THR A 184 -16.71 0.48 17.91
C THR A 184 -17.82 1.16 17.13
N VAL A 185 -18.92 0.45 16.86
CA VAL A 185 -20.09 1.03 16.18
C VAL A 185 -20.60 2.28 16.91
N GLY A 186 -20.65 2.23 18.24
CA GLY A 186 -21.07 3.38 19.07
C GLY A 186 -20.12 4.57 19.05
N LEU A 187 -18.87 4.41 18.55
CA LEU A 187 -17.90 5.47 18.40
C LEU A 187 -18.05 6.26 17.10
N LEU A 188 -18.54 5.62 16.04
CA LEU A 188 -18.45 6.16 14.67
C LEU A 188 -19.26 7.44 14.46
N GLY A 189 -20.25 7.72 15.30
CA GLY A 189 -20.97 9.01 15.25
C GLY A 189 -20.07 10.24 15.49
N SER A 190 -18.82 10.04 15.93
CA SER A 190 -17.82 11.10 16.14
C SER A 190 -16.74 11.15 15.07
N PHE A 191 -16.83 10.31 14.03
CA PHE A 191 -15.83 10.16 12.97
C PHE A 191 -16.55 10.12 11.61
N GLU A 192 -16.50 11.25 10.88
CA GLU A 192 -17.34 11.43 9.67
C GLU A 192 -16.92 10.59 8.48
N ARG A 193 -15.61 10.26 8.38
CA ARG A 193 -15.05 9.50 7.27
C ARG A 193 -14.89 8.02 7.58
N SER A 194 -15.31 7.59 8.77
CA SER A 194 -15.13 6.24 9.28
C SER A 194 -16.41 5.41 9.18
N THR A 195 -16.31 4.22 8.60
CA THR A 195 -17.42 3.29 8.39
C THR A 195 -17.10 1.93 9.01
N PHE A 196 -18.05 1.35 9.73
CA PHE A 196 -17.92 -0.03 10.23
C PHE A 196 -18.35 -1.03 9.15
N VAL A 197 -17.46 -1.98 8.86
CA VAL A 197 -17.73 -3.11 7.96
C VAL A 197 -18.00 -4.35 8.81
N PRO A 198 -19.25 -4.82 8.88
CA PRO A 198 -19.55 -6.06 9.56
C PRO A 198 -18.78 -7.22 8.93
N PHE A 199 -18.03 -7.96 9.74
CA PHE A 199 -17.22 -9.06 9.26
C PHE A 199 -17.73 -10.39 9.83
N SER A 200 -18.65 -10.99 9.13
CA SER A 200 -19.24 -12.30 9.45
C SER A 200 -19.09 -13.22 8.23
N PRO A 201 -17.86 -13.70 7.98
CA PRO A 201 -17.59 -14.52 6.82
C PRO A 201 -18.41 -15.82 6.90
N VAL A 202 -18.99 -16.22 5.78
CA VAL A 202 -19.59 -17.53 5.63
C VAL A 202 -18.46 -18.57 5.76
N PRO A 203 -18.60 -19.61 6.59
CA PRO A 203 -17.62 -20.66 6.67
C PRO A 203 -17.44 -21.33 5.30
N VAL A 204 -16.24 -21.24 4.74
CA VAL A 204 -15.87 -22.03 3.57
C VAL A 204 -15.43 -23.40 4.09
N PRO A 205 -15.98 -24.51 3.60
CA PRO A 205 -15.51 -25.84 3.97
C PRO A 205 -14.07 -26.02 3.53
N VAL A 206 -13.12 -25.92 4.46
CA VAL A 206 -11.69 -26.10 4.15
C VAL A 206 -11.25 -27.44 4.73
N PRO A 207 -10.70 -28.33 3.90
CA PRO A 207 -10.17 -29.61 4.38
C PRO A 207 -8.93 -29.43 5.26
N ASN A 208 -8.27 -28.28 5.19
CA ASN A 208 -6.99 -27.99 5.83
C ASN A 208 -7.12 -27.10 7.06
N ARG A 209 -6.12 -27.18 7.94
CA ARG A 209 -5.98 -26.44 9.21
C ARG A 209 -5.80 -24.91 9.04
N TYR A 210 -5.55 -24.43 7.83
CA TYR A 210 -5.09 -23.08 7.56
C TYR A 210 -6.02 -22.37 6.59
N ARG A 211 -5.93 -21.05 6.53
CA ARG A 211 -6.70 -20.20 5.61
C ARG A 211 -6.35 -20.52 4.17
N SER A 212 -7.33 -20.37 3.30
CA SER A 212 -7.17 -20.61 1.86
C SER A 212 -7.39 -19.32 1.06
N THR A 213 -6.94 -19.34 -0.19
CA THR A 213 -7.19 -18.25 -1.14
C THR A 213 -8.68 -17.99 -1.35
N GLU A 214 -9.52 -19.03 -1.27
CA GLU A 214 -10.97 -18.91 -1.39
C GLU A 214 -11.58 -18.16 -0.21
N GLU A 215 -11.10 -18.40 1.01
CA GLU A 215 -11.53 -17.63 2.19
C GLU A 215 -11.13 -16.16 2.05
N TYR A 216 -9.90 -15.87 1.62
CA TYR A 216 -9.45 -14.49 1.40
C TYR A 216 -10.26 -13.79 0.31
N ARG A 217 -10.66 -14.50 -0.74
CA ARG A 217 -11.55 -13.97 -1.78
C ARG A 217 -12.93 -13.63 -1.21
N ALA A 218 -13.54 -14.56 -0.47
CA ALA A 218 -14.83 -14.33 0.17
C ALA A 218 -14.79 -13.15 1.17
N TRP A 219 -13.66 -12.96 1.85
CA TRP A 219 -13.47 -11.82 2.76
C TRP A 219 -13.25 -10.51 2.02
N ALA A 220 -12.54 -10.53 0.93
CA ALA A 220 -12.39 -9.36 0.07
C ALA A 220 -13.74 -8.90 -0.48
N ASP A 221 -14.63 -9.85 -0.86
CA ASP A 221 -15.97 -9.54 -1.35
C ASP A 221 -16.83 -8.83 -0.28
N LEU A 222 -16.68 -9.19 1.01
CA LEU A 222 -17.38 -8.49 2.11
C LEU A 222 -16.87 -7.05 2.29
N ILE A 223 -15.57 -6.83 2.08
CA ILE A 223 -14.95 -5.52 2.27
C ILE A 223 -15.20 -4.62 1.05
N VAL A 224 -15.09 -5.18 -0.15
CA VAL A 224 -15.22 -4.43 -1.40
C VAL A 224 -16.59 -3.76 -1.54
N ASP A 225 -17.66 -4.40 -1.07
CA ASP A 225 -19.02 -3.83 -1.11
C ASP A 225 -19.12 -2.50 -0.33
N ALA A 226 -18.35 -2.35 0.76
CA ALA A 226 -18.29 -1.11 1.51
C ALA A 226 -17.32 -0.08 0.90
N VAL A 227 -16.22 -0.55 0.28
CA VAL A 227 -15.11 0.28 -0.19
C VAL A 227 -15.38 0.93 -1.54
N VAL A 228 -16.07 0.22 -2.46
CA VAL A 228 -16.24 0.67 -3.86
C VAL A 228 -17.06 1.96 -3.97
N ALA A 229 -18.14 2.09 -3.23
CA ALA A 229 -19.00 3.28 -3.35
C ALA A 229 -18.27 4.58 -2.96
N PRO A 230 -17.52 4.66 -1.84
CA PRO A 230 -16.70 5.83 -1.53
C PRO A 230 -15.57 6.05 -2.54
N LEU A 231 -14.87 5.01 -3.00
CA LEU A 231 -13.82 5.15 -4.01
C LEU A 231 -14.32 5.72 -5.34
N SER A 232 -15.54 5.38 -5.73
CA SER A 232 -16.16 5.86 -6.96
C SER A 232 -16.68 7.30 -6.86
N LYS A 233 -16.74 7.87 -5.67
CA LYS A 233 -17.26 9.22 -5.43
C LYS A 233 -16.26 10.31 -5.88
N TYR A 234 -14.96 10.01 -5.83
CA TYR A 234 -13.90 10.96 -6.13
C TYR A 234 -13.07 10.43 -7.30
N SER A 235 -12.90 11.25 -8.35
CA SER A 235 -11.94 10.96 -9.42
C SER A 235 -10.52 11.34 -8.99
N SER A 236 -9.50 10.89 -9.72
CA SER A 236 -8.10 11.28 -9.47
C SER A 236 -7.88 12.80 -9.48
N VAL A 237 -8.69 13.52 -10.25
CA VAL A 237 -8.64 14.99 -10.36
C VAL A 237 -9.13 15.68 -9.08
N ASP A 238 -10.04 15.05 -8.34
CA ASP A 238 -10.60 15.60 -7.10
C ASP A 238 -9.71 15.33 -5.87
N ARG A 239 -8.67 14.52 -6.03
CA ARG A 239 -7.76 14.04 -4.95
C ARG A 239 -6.62 15.01 -4.64
N VAL A 240 -6.74 16.27 -5.01
CA VAL A 240 -5.73 17.30 -4.71
C VAL A 240 -5.72 17.59 -3.20
N PRO A 241 -4.57 17.51 -2.51
CA PRO A 241 -4.48 17.87 -1.10
C PRO A 241 -4.90 19.32 -0.87
N THR A 242 -5.66 19.57 0.17
CA THR A 242 -6.15 20.93 0.49
C THR A 242 -4.97 21.87 0.76
N ARG A 243 -5.03 23.04 0.17
CA ARG A 243 -3.97 24.05 -0.03
C ARG A 243 -3.35 24.70 1.25
N ALA A 244 -3.58 24.19 2.43
CA ALA A 244 -3.33 24.92 3.69
C ALA A 244 -1.89 24.90 4.23
N SER A 245 -0.94 24.11 3.67
CA SER A 245 0.46 24.13 4.12
C SER A 245 1.47 23.67 3.06
N PHE A 246 1.27 24.04 1.81
CA PHE A 246 2.10 23.55 0.69
C PHE A 246 3.62 23.79 0.84
N ALA A 247 4.06 24.88 1.45
CA ALA A 247 5.49 25.18 1.53
C ALA A 247 6.21 24.32 2.60
N GLU A 248 5.63 24.16 3.79
CA GLU A 248 6.25 23.37 4.87
C GLU A 248 6.14 21.86 4.62
N VAL A 249 5.00 21.39 4.13
CA VAL A 249 4.78 19.98 3.73
C VAL A 249 5.72 19.62 2.59
N SER A 250 5.85 20.49 1.57
CA SER A 250 6.73 20.26 0.42
C SER A 250 8.22 20.15 0.80
N LEU A 251 8.70 20.98 1.74
CA LEU A 251 10.09 20.91 2.21
C LEU A 251 10.36 19.65 3.04
N LYS A 252 9.42 19.27 3.90
CA LYS A 252 9.53 18.03 4.67
C LYS A 252 9.48 16.80 3.74
N GLU A 253 8.57 16.78 2.80
CA GLU A 253 8.45 15.70 1.81
C GLU A 253 9.71 15.54 0.97
N GLU A 254 10.32 16.64 0.52
CA GLU A 254 11.58 16.58 -0.23
C GLU A 254 12.74 16.10 0.63
N THR A 255 12.79 16.52 1.89
CA THR A 255 13.81 16.03 2.85
C THR A 255 13.65 14.53 3.11
N ASP A 256 12.42 14.07 3.30
CA ASP A 256 12.13 12.65 3.53
C ASP A 256 12.41 11.83 2.26
N ARG A 257 12.03 12.35 1.08
CA ARG A 257 12.35 11.74 -0.21
C ARG A 257 13.86 11.58 -0.41
N GLN A 258 14.64 12.65 -0.15
CA GLN A 258 16.09 12.59 -0.28
C GLN A 258 16.70 11.61 0.72
N ARG A 259 16.22 11.60 1.96
CA ARG A 259 16.66 10.60 2.95
C ARG A 259 16.41 9.19 2.47
N ALA A 260 15.24 8.92 1.87
CA ALA A 260 14.96 7.60 1.31
C ALA A 260 15.89 7.21 0.16
N VAL A 261 16.31 8.18 -0.68
CA VAL A 261 17.36 7.96 -1.71
C VAL A 261 18.69 7.62 -1.07
N ASP A 262 19.08 8.37 -0.03
CA ASP A 262 20.36 8.18 0.68
C ASP A 262 20.39 6.80 1.39
N ASP A 263 19.31 6.42 2.06
CA ASP A 263 19.17 5.14 2.76
C ASP A 263 19.21 3.93 1.81
N LEU A 264 18.67 4.08 0.59
CA LEU A 264 18.76 3.05 -0.44
C LEU A 264 20.17 2.90 -1.02
N GLY A 265 20.99 3.94 -0.96
CA GLY A 265 22.38 3.92 -1.39
C GLY A 265 22.58 3.54 -2.86
N ILE A 266 21.60 3.78 -3.74
CA ILE A 266 21.64 3.37 -5.16
C ILE A 266 22.12 4.47 -6.10
N ALA A 267 22.03 5.74 -5.71
CA ALA A 267 22.53 6.85 -6.49
C ALA A 267 24.08 6.84 -6.50
N GLY A 268 24.69 7.13 -7.65
CA GLY A 268 26.14 7.13 -7.80
C GLY A 268 26.79 5.73 -7.83
N THR A 269 26.00 4.65 -7.85
CA THR A 269 26.52 3.28 -7.86
C THR A 269 26.55 2.66 -9.26
N PRO A 270 27.40 1.63 -9.51
CA PRO A 270 27.45 0.95 -10.81
C PRO A 270 26.10 0.35 -11.24
N PRO A 271 25.92 0.09 -12.55
CA PRO A 271 24.76 -0.68 -13.05
C PRO A 271 24.63 -2.03 -12.38
N GLU A 272 23.38 -2.53 -12.25
CA GLU A 272 23.07 -3.84 -11.69
C GLU A 272 22.18 -4.62 -12.67
N GLU A 273 22.59 -5.84 -13.01
CA GLU A 273 21.90 -6.68 -13.99
C GLU A 273 20.40 -6.87 -13.68
N ARG A 274 20.01 -6.91 -12.40
CA ARG A 274 18.61 -7.05 -11.99
C ARG A 274 17.73 -5.91 -12.49
N PHE A 275 18.24 -4.68 -12.52
CA PHE A 275 17.54 -3.52 -13.06
C PHE A 275 17.68 -3.45 -14.59
N ASP A 276 18.88 -3.77 -15.12
CA ASP A 276 19.16 -3.68 -16.55
C ASP A 276 18.24 -4.62 -17.37
N ARG A 277 17.96 -5.81 -16.85
CA ARG A 277 17.02 -6.75 -17.49
C ARG A 277 15.59 -6.19 -17.59
N ILE A 278 15.12 -5.52 -16.55
CA ILE A 278 13.76 -4.94 -16.52
C ILE A 278 13.68 -3.75 -17.48
N VAL A 279 14.68 -2.86 -17.44
CA VAL A 279 14.75 -1.67 -18.29
C VAL A 279 14.84 -2.08 -19.77
N GLU A 280 15.68 -3.05 -20.11
CA GLU A 280 15.78 -3.56 -21.49
C GLU A 280 14.48 -4.23 -21.93
N LEU A 281 13.83 -5.01 -21.06
CA LEU A 281 12.55 -5.64 -21.38
C LEU A 281 11.46 -4.59 -21.60
N ALA A 282 11.38 -3.55 -20.78
CA ALA A 282 10.46 -2.42 -20.97
C ALA A 282 10.71 -1.73 -22.32
N ARG A 283 11.98 -1.40 -22.61
CA ARG A 283 12.33 -0.80 -23.91
C ARG A 283 11.82 -1.60 -25.10
N ARG A 284 12.03 -2.92 -25.09
CA ARG A 284 11.60 -3.81 -26.17
C ARG A 284 10.08 -3.92 -26.25
N THR A 285 9.41 -4.08 -25.10
CA THR A 285 7.96 -4.26 -25.05
C THR A 285 7.21 -3.04 -25.58
N PHE A 286 7.69 -1.85 -25.23
CA PHE A 286 7.11 -0.60 -25.74
C PHE A 286 7.66 -0.16 -27.09
N HIS A 287 8.54 -0.95 -27.73
CA HIS A 287 9.22 -0.59 -28.97
C HIS A 287 9.83 0.82 -28.90
N ALA A 288 10.38 1.18 -27.73
CA ALA A 288 10.94 2.49 -27.47
C ALA A 288 12.40 2.57 -27.93
N LYS A 289 12.86 3.75 -28.30
CA LYS A 289 14.28 4.01 -28.63
C LYS A 289 15.15 3.81 -27.40
N ALA A 290 14.70 4.31 -26.24
CA ALA A 290 15.40 4.17 -24.98
C ALA A 290 14.45 3.92 -23.82
N ALA A 291 14.97 3.31 -22.76
CA ALA A 291 14.33 3.20 -21.45
C ALA A 291 15.37 3.39 -20.33
N MET A 292 14.93 3.92 -19.21
CA MET A 292 15.81 4.19 -18.07
C MET A 292 15.07 3.95 -16.74
N PHE A 293 15.83 3.50 -15.74
CA PHE A 293 15.50 3.67 -14.33
C PHE A 293 16.31 4.85 -13.81
N SER A 294 15.64 5.94 -13.54
CA SER A 294 16.22 7.18 -13.07
C SER A 294 15.92 7.40 -11.59
N VAL A 295 16.92 7.80 -10.82
CA VAL A 295 16.80 8.23 -9.41
C VAL A 295 16.98 9.75 -9.38
N VAL A 296 16.06 10.45 -8.73
CA VAL A 296 16.14 11.90 -8.53
C VAL A 296 16.89 12.16 -7.22
N ASP A 297 18.14 12.58 -7.33
CA ASP A 297 19.11 12.74 -6.23
C ASP A 297 19.54 14.20 -6.11
N ASN A 298 19.05 14.89 -5.07
CA ASN A 298 19.27 16.31 -4.86
C ASN A 298 18.98 17.16 -6.10
N ASP A 299 20.01 17.73 -6.70
CA ASP A 299 19.99 18.61 -7.88
C ASP A 299 20.23 17.88 -9.21
N ARG A 300 20.43 16.55 -9.17
CA ARG A 300 20.69 15.71 -10.35
C ARG A 300 19.67 14.58 -10.51
N GLN A 301 19.62 14.05 -11.71
CA GLN A 301 18.97 12.79 -12.05
C GLN A 301 20.05 11.78 -12.39
N TRP A 302 20.16 10.71 -11.60
CA TRP A 302 21.07 9.61 -11.81
C TRP A 302 20.36 8.44 -12.49
N HIS A 303 20.92 7.95 -13.60
CA HIS A 303 20.34 6.81 -14.31
C HIS A 303 20.98 5.51 -13.80
N LYS A 304 20.29 4.85 -12.86
CA LYS A 304 20.76 3.60 -12.24
C LYS A 304 20.82 2.45 -13.25
N SER A 305 19.91 2.44 -14.21
CA SER A 305 19.89 1.53 -15.34
C SER A 305 19.42 2.26 -16.60
N ARG A 306 19.98 1.92 -17.75
CA ARG A 306 19.64 2.54 -19.02
C ARG A 306 19.82 1.59 -20.19
N SER A 307 18.97 1.71 -21.20
CA SER A 307 19.05 0.96 -22.44
C SER A 307 18.67 1.86 -23.62
N GLY A 308 19.43 1.78 -24.71
CA GLY A 308 19.20 2.57 -25.93
C GLY A 308 19.71 4.03 -25.86
N ILE A 309 20.28 4.46 -24.73
CA ILE A 309 20.88 5.78 -24.56
C ILE A 309 22.09 5.66 -23.63
N ASP A 310 23.16 6.40 -23.95
CA ASP A 310 24.36 6.48 -23.09
C ASP A 310 24.39 7.84 -22.38
N LEU A 311 23.60 7.96 -21.32
CA LEU A 311 23.52 9.14 -20.47
C LEU A 311 23.49 8.69 -19.01
N GLN A 312 24.55 8.94 -18.23
CA GLN A 312 24.66 8.47 -16.86
C GLN A 312 23.93 9.37 -15.88
N GLU A 313 24.02 10.66 -16.07
CA GLU A 313 23.35 11.65 -15.22
C GLU A 313 23.02 12.92 -15.98
N MET A 314 22.12 13.72 -15.43
CA MET A 314 21.76 15.03 -15.94
C MET A 314 21.25 15.91 -14.78
N PRO A 315 21.19 17.25 -14.96
CA PRO A 315 20.55 18.12 -13.98
C PRO A 315 19.09 17.71 -13.73
N ARG A 316 18.65 17.81 -12.47
CA ARG A 316 17.26 17.59 -12.08
C ARG A 316 16.32 18.62 -12.71
N GLU A 317 16.81 19.87 -12.81
CA GLU A 317 16.03 20.98 -13.36
C GLU A 317 15.62 20.70 -14.81
N GLY A 318 14.34 20.85 -15.10
CA GLY A 318 13.78 20.57 -16.43
C GLY A 318 13.62 19.08 -16.77
N SER A 319 13.96 18.16 -15.87
CA SER A 319 13.87 16.73 -16.12
C SER A 319 12.41 16.24 -16.06
N ALA A 320 12.02 15.43 -17.05
CA ALA A 320 10.67 14.83 -17.06
C ALA A 320 10.47 13.81 -15.91
N CYS A 321 11.55 13.13 -15.45
CA CYS A 321 11.48 12.24 -14.30
C CYS A 321 11.27 13.01 -12.99
N ALA A 322 11.79 14.26 -12.88
CA ALA A 322 11.51 15.11 -11.73
C ALA A 322 10.04 15.55 -11.68
N VAL A 323 9.37 15.67 -12.83
CA VAL A 323 7.92 15.84 -12.89
C VAL A 323 7.21 14.54 -12.56
N THR A 324 7.66 13.41 -13.11
CA THR A 324 7.04 12.09 -12.89
C THR A 324 6.93 11.74 -11.40
N ILE A 325 7.95 12.04 -10.58
CA ILE A 325 7.89 11.74 -9.14
C ILE A 325 6.85 12.59 -8.38
N THR A 326 6.34 13.66 -8.96
CA THR A 326 5.24 14.45 -8.36
C THR A 326 3.86 13.88 -8.70
N GLU A 327 3.78 13.05 -9.73
CA GLU A 327 2.53 12.47 -10.20
C GLU A 327 2.17 11.18 -9.43
N ALA A 328 0.88 10.89 -9.32
CA ALA A 328 0.39 9.67 -8.68
C ALA A 328 0.36 8.45 -9.62
N GLY A 329 0.46 8.67 -10.92
CA GLY A 329 0.38 7.67 -11.98
C GLY A 329 1.41 7.91 -13.07
N ALA A 330 1.12 7.40 -14.27
CA ALA A 330 1.96 7.63 -15.43
C ALA A 330 1.96 9.11 -15.83
N PHE A 331 3.15 9.62 -16.13
CA PHE A 331 3.31 10.94 -16.74
C PHE A 331 3.71 10.74 -18.19
N VAL A 332 2.87 11.19 -19.13
CA VAL A 332 3.07 10.98 -20.58
C VAL A 332 3.13 12.32 -21.30
N VAL A 333 4.16 12.49 -22.12
CA VAL A 333 4.35 13.63 -23.00
C VAL A 333 4.38 13.11 -24.45
N PRO A 334 3.27 13.20 -25.18
CA PRO A 334 3.16 12.65 -26.55
C PRO A 334 4.13 13.28 -27.54
N ASN A 335 4.38 14.60 -27.42
CA ASN A 335 5.39 15.32 -28.17
C ASN A 335 6.07 16.38 -27.29
N THR A 336 7.35 16.20 -27.00
CA THR A 336 8.09 17.10 -26.12
C THR A 336 8.32 18.50 -26.69
N LEU A 337 8.21 18.68 -28.02
CA LEU A 337 8.28 20.00 -28.65
C LEU A 337 7.02 20.84 -28.37
N ASP A 338 5.89 20.19 -28.17
CA ASP A 338 4.61 20.88 -27.94
C ASP A 338 4.41 21.20 -26.44
N ASP A 339 5.26 20.66 -25.56
CA ASP A 339 5.19 20.91 -24.13
C ASP A 339 6.21 21.99 -23.73
N VAL A 340 5.69 23.14 -23.30
CA VAL A 340 6.52 24.31 -22.94
C VAL A 340 7.56 24.03 -21.85
N ARG A 341 7.34 23.00 -21.01
CA ARG A 341 8.27 22.59 -19.96
C ARG A 341 9.51 21.93 -20.52
N PHE A 342 9.42 21.30 -21.69
CA PHE A 342 10.48 20.45 -22.25
C PHE A 342 10.98 20.91 -23.62
N ALA A 343 10.25 21.76 -24.34
CA ALA A 343 10.57 22.16 -25.72
C ALA A 343 12.00 22.71 -25.91
N SER A 344 12.57 23.36 -24.87
CA SER A 344 13.93 23.88 -24.88
C SER A 344 14.97 22.99 -24.19
N HIS A 345 14.56 21.82 -23.69
CA HIS A 345 15.42 20.93 -22.94
C HIS A 345 16.54 20.34 -23.82
N PRO A 346 17.80 20.21 -23.33
CA PRO A 346 18.93 19.71 -24.11
C PRO A 346 18.70 18.35 -24.81
N LEU A 347 17.98 17.43 -24.17
CA LEU A 347 17.63 16.14 -24.80
C LEU A 347 16.60 16.27 -25.93
N VAL A 348 15.85 17.37 -25.99
CA VAL A 348 14.87 17.65 -27.00
C VAL A 348 15.49 18.39 -28.18
N VAL A 349 16.28 19.44 -27.92
CA VAL A 349 16.89 20.27 -28.98
C VAL A 349 18.25 19.75 -29.47
N GLY A 350 18.93 18.92 -28.66
CA GLY A 350 20.25 18.37 -28.99
C GLY A 350 20.18 17.07 -29.81
N ASP A 351 21.29 16.33 -29.84
CA ASP A 351 21.46 15.13 -30.70
C ASP A 351 20.52 13.98 -30.35
N ALA A 352 20.10 13.86 -29.08
CA ALA A 352 19.19 12.81 -28.64
C ALA A 352 17.81 12.94 -29.28
N ARG A 353 17.39 14.16 -29.62
CA ARG A 353 16.10 14.48 -30.28
C ARG A 353 14.91 13.77 -29.68
N VAL A 354 14.86 13.71 -28.34
CA VAL A 354 13.71 13.11 -27.65
C VAL A 354 12.44 13.84 -28.08
N ARG A 355 11.42 13.09 -28.53
CA ARG A 355 10.12 13.62 -28.98
C ARG A 355 8.98 13.08 -28.15
N PHE A 356 9.17 11.94 -27.52
CA PHE A 356 8.19 11.29 -26.68
C PHE A 356 8.80 10.90 -25.35
N TYR A 357 8.01 11.02 -24.30
CA TYR A 357 8.34 10.55 -22.96
C TYR A 357 7.11 9.89 -22.31
N ALA A 358 7.30 8.75 -21.66
CA ALA A 358 6.35 8.24 -20.69
C ALA A 358 7.12 7.67 -19.50
N GLY A 359 6.73 8.03 -18.28
CA GLY A 359 7.35 7.59 -17.05
C GLY A 359 6.34 7.20 -15.99
N PHE A 360 6.69 6.24 -15.17
CA PHE A 360 5.94 5.85 -13.99
C PHE A 360 6.83 5.97 -12.74
N PRO A 361 6.34 6.56 -11.63
CA PRO A 361 7.14 6.74 -10.43
C PRO A 361 7.53 5.41 -9.78
N VAL A 362 8.74 5.36 -9.23
CA VAL A 362 9.30 4.26 -8.44
C VAL A 362 9.42 4.74 -7.00
N GLU A 363 8.91 3.94 -6.06
CA GLU A 363 8.83 4.30 -4.65
C GLU A 363 9.85 3.53 -3.81
N ALA A 364 10.38 4.16 -2.77
CA ALA A 364 11.13 3.52 -1.71
C ALA A 364 10.20 2.65 -0.83
N PRO A 365 10.72 1.72 -0.01
CA PRO A 365 9.92 0.95 0.94
C PRO A 365 9.08 1.81 1.90
N THR A 366 9.57 3.01 2.23
CA THR A 366 8.91 4.01 3.06
C THR A 366 7.87 4.85 2.30
N GLY A 367 7.76 4.62 0.98
CA GLY A 367 6.72 5.20 0.13
C GLY A 367 7.05 6.50 -0.55
N GLU A 368 8.27 7.03 -0.43
CA GLU A 368 8.73 8.19 -1.18
C GLU A 368 8.95 7.83 -2.64
N ARG A 369 8.49 8.68 -3.55
CA ARG A 369 8.78 8.56 -4.97
C ARG A 369 10.18 9.06 -5.24
N ILE A 370 11.12 8.11 -5.33
CA ILE A 370 12.55 8.40 -5.42
C ILE A 370 13.06 8.56 -6.86
N GLY A 371 12.27 8.11 -7.82
CA GLY A 371 12.67 8.10 -9.21
C GLY A 371 11.55 7.61 -10.13
N ALA A 372 11.91 7.25 -11.35
CA ALA A 372 10.97 6.78 -12.35
C ALA A 372 11.56 5.69 -13.26
N LEU A 373 10.74 4.73 -13.66
CA LEU A 373 10.97 3.97 -14.88
C LEU A 373 10.37 4.76 -16.03
N CYS A 374 11.17 5.08 -17.05
CA CYS A 374 10.70 5.82 -18.21
C CYS A 374 11.13 5.21 -19.53
N ILE A 375 10.34 5.48 -20.56
CA ILE A 375 10.59 5.16 -21.97
C ILE A 375 10.61 6.45 -22.77
N LEU A 376 11.49 6.48 -23.76
CA LEU A 376 11.77 7.64 -24.60
C LEU A 376 11.76 7.25 -26.08
N ASP A 377 11.35 8.18 -26.93
CA ASP A 377 11.44 8.01 -28.39
C ASP A 377 11.89 9.30 -29.09
N ASP A 378 12.47 9.16 -30.29
CA ASP A 378 12.83 10.27 -31.18
C ASP A 378 11.72 10.62 -32.17
N GLN A 379 10.58 9.94 -32.07
CA GLN A 379 9.35 10.25 -32.79
C GLN A 379 8.24 10.54 -31.78
N PRO A 380 7.36 11.53 -32.06
CA PRO A 380 6.14 11.72 -31.28
C PRO A 380 5.26 10.47 -31.33
N ARG A 381 4.46 10.26 -30.30
CA ARG A 381 3.45 9.20 -30.26
C ARG A 381 2.05 9.80 -30.09
N GLU A 382 1.05 9.12 -30.64
CA GLU A 382 -0.34 9.54 -30.47
C GLU A 382 -0.74 9.51 -28.97
N PRO A 383 -1.51 10.50 -28.50
CA PRO A 383 -2.06 10.46 -27.16
C PRO A 383 -2.83 9.15 -26.89
N GLY A 384 -2.58 8.52 -25.75
CA GLY A 384 -3.22 7.25 -25.38
C GLY A 384 -2.64 6.01 -26.09
N SER A 385 -1.56 6.13 -26.88
CA SER A 385 -0.93 4.98 -27.55
C SER A 385 -0.06 4.13 -26.64
N VAL A 386 0.22 4.60 -25.41
CA VAL A 386 1.00 3.86 -24.41
C VAL A 386 0.06 3.13 -23.47
N ASP A 387 0.30 1.85 -23.28
CA ASP A 387 -0.33 1.08 -22.22
C ASP A 387 0.28 1.49 -20.87
N GLU A 388 -0.37 2.46 -20.20
CA GLU A 388 0.07 2.99 -18.90
C GLU A 388 0.00 1.92 -17.79
N ALA A 389 -0.94 0.96 -17.91
CA ALA A 389 -1.03 -0.14 -16.97
C ALA A 389 0.20 -1.05 -17.09
N LEU A 390 0.61 -1.36 -18.33
CA LEU A 390 1.81 -2.15 -18.57
C LEU A 390 3.10 -1.42 -18.16
N LEU A 391 3.18 -0.10 -18.36
CA LEU A 391 4.32 0.72 -17.89
C LEU A 391 4.43 0.67 -16.37
N ARG A 392 3.31 0.75 -15.68
CA ARG A 392 3.23 0.57 -14.23
C ARG A 392 3.71 -0.81 -13.80
N GLU A 393 3.31 -1.90 -14.48
CA GLU A 393 3.77 -3.25 -14.15
C GLU A 393 5.30 -3.34 -14.16
N PHE A 394 5.95 -2.76 -15.17
CA PHE A 394 7.42 -2.72 -15.24
C PHE A 394 8.01 -1.90 -14.10
N ALA A 395 7.42 -0.76 -13.76
CA ALA A 395 7.84 0.05 -12.62
C ALA A 395 7.70 -0.72 -11.29
N MET A 396 6.62 -1.49 -11.11
CA MET A 396 6.40 -2.33 -9.92
C MET A 396 7.41 -3.49 -9.86
N LEU A 397 7.73 -4.13 -10.99
CA LEU A 397 8.78 -5.16 -11.03
C LEU A 397 10.14 -4.58 -10.60
N LEU A 398 10.48 -3.39 -11.10
CA LEU A 398 11.70 -2.70 -10.75
C LEU A 398 11.74 -2.31 -9.27
N GLN A 399 10.62 -1.81 -8.75
CA GLN A 399 10.45 -1.48 -7.34
C GLN A 399 10.59 -2.72 -6.45
N ALA A 400 10.02 -3.85 -6.85
CA ALA A 400 10.19 -5.13 -6.16
C ALA A 400 11.66 -5.58 -6.09
N GLU A 401 12.42 -5.41 -7.18
CA GLU A 401 13.86 -5.69 -7.17
C GLU A 401 14.65 -4.71 -6.29
N LEU A 402 14.24 -3.44 -6.28
CA LEU A 402 14.85 -2.42 -5.43
C LEU A 402 14.72 -2.75 -3.95
N TRP A 403 13.55 -3.23 -3.53
CA TRP A 403 13.24 -3.50 -2.13
C TRP A 403 13.86 -4.81 -1.59
N LYS A 404 14.25 -5.77 -2.46
CA LYS A 404 14.88 -7.03 -2.04
C LYS A 404 16.19 -6.89 -1.26
N GLY A 405 16.86 -5.77 -1.38
CA GLY A 405 18.12 -5.49 -0.70
C GLY A 405 17.98 -4.70 0.61
N VAL A 406 16.76 -4.30 0.95
CA VAL A 406 16.49 -3.43 2.11
C VAL A 406 15.92 -4.28 3.23
N ASN A 407 16.58 -4.25 4.40
CA ASN A 407 16.00 -4.79 5.63
C ASN A 407 14.82 -3.88 6.03
N LEU A 408 13.62 -4.27 5.64
CA LEU A 408 12.41 -3.62 6.17
C LEU A 408 12.41 -3.80 7.69
N PRO A 409 12.18 -2.76 8.48
CA PRO A 409 11.99 -2.92 9.91
C PRO A 409 10.84 -3.90 10.16
N ALA A 410 11.14 -4.92 10.99
CA ALA A 410 10.24 -6.03 11.29
C ALA A 410 9.04 -5.58 12.13
#